data_377f44dbce8fa8b301a1e183eb979886
#
_entry.id   377f44dbce8fa8b301a1e183eb979886
#
_cell.length_a   1.000
_cell.length_b   1.000
_cell.length_c   1.000
_cell.angle_alpha   90.00
_cell.angle_beta   90.00
_cell.angle_gamma   90.00
#
_symmetry.space_group_name_H-M   'P 1'
#
loop_
_entity.id
_entity.type
_entity.pdbx_description
1 polymer ?
#
loop_
_entity_poly.entity_id
_entity_poly.type
_entity_poly.pdbx_seq_one_letter_code
_entity_poly.pdbx_strand_id
1 'polypeptide(L)'
;YLAKSGFDAVYPWHMFKMMEKIAKGERPAFGLDSINKENETRYPKNTIQMYFTSNHDENSWNHADFGTFPNEVHAPFAVFTQTMKNSVPLIYSGQEEPVLRAIKFFDKDPMEFKNLQRENFYKTLLNLRKRNIALSANASFKKVQVGDEKVIYAYTREKENKKILVILNLSENEQVIKITDKNLIGKAHNVFNEKETILDTKERKIKPWGYEVYEY
;
A
#
# COMPACT_ATOMS: atom_id res chain seq x y z
N TYR A 1 16.18 17.20 7.29
CA TYR A 1 16.26 18.67 7.44
C TYR A 1 14.90 19.31 7.33
N LEU A 2 14.16 19.18 6.23
CA LEU A 2 12.89 19.87 5.97
C LEU A 2 11.83 19.62 7.05
N ALA A 3 11.61 18.38 7.47
CA ALA A 3 10.64 18.05 8.50
C ALA A 3 10.97 18.67 9.88
N LYS A 4 12.27 18.87 10.19
CA LYS A 4 12.73 19.57 11.40
C LYS A 4 12.61 21.09 11.28
N SER A 5 12.44 21.61 10.06
CA SER A 5 12.35 23.04 9.76
C SER A 5 10.92 23.52 9.50
N GLY A 6 9.91 22.70 9.85
CA GLY A 6 8.50 23.08 9.80
C GLY A 6 7.70 22.49 8.62
N PHE A 7 8.26 21.57 7.86
CA PHE A 7 7.49 20.82 6.83
C PHE A 7 6.71 19.67 7.47
N ASP A 8 5.42 19.60 7.21
CA ASP A 8 4.53 18.57 7.77
C ASP A 8 4.65 17.24 7.06
N ALA A 9 4.98 17.24 5.76
CA ALA A 9 5.05 16.04 4.92
C ALA A 9 6.34 15.98 4.11
N VAL A 10 6.77 14.74 3.83
CA VAL A 10 7.95 14.45 3.01
C VAL A 10 7.65 13.33 2.02
N TYR A 11 8.34 13.31 0.89
CA TYR A 11 8.36 12.17 -0.02
C TYR A 11 9.23 11.05 0.55
N PRO A 12 8.68 9.84 0.77
CA PRO A 12 9.43 8.71 1.32
C PRO A 12 10.21 7.95 0.24
N TRP A 13 11.19 8.59 -0.39
CA TRP A 13 11.97 8.04 -1.50
C TRP A 13 12.58 6.67 -1.19
N HIS A 14 13.11 6.47 0.02
CA HIS A 14 13.70 5.19 0.42
C HIS A 14 12.65 4.08 0.43
N MET A 15 11.42 4.37 0.86
CA MET A 15 10.32 3.42 0.83
C MET A 15 9.91 3.09 -0.61
N PHE A 16 9.78 4.10 -1.47
CA PHE A 16 9.50 3.89 -2.89
C PHE A 16 10.55 2.98 -3.55
N LYS A 17 11.84 3.28 -3.34
CA LYS A 17 12.94 2.46 -3.87
C LYS A 17 12.98 1.05 -3.28
N MET A 18 12.55 0.85 -2.05
CA MET A 18 12.39 -0.49 -1.47
C MET A 18 11.23 -1.24 -2.13
N MET A 19 10.07 -0.61 -2.32
CA MET A 19 8.94 -1.20 -3.04
C MET A 19 9.34 -1.61 -4.47
N GLU A 20 10.09 -0.78 -5.17
CA GLU A 20 10.63 -1.07 -6.51
C GLU A 20 11.49 -2.34 -6.50
N LYS A 21 12.41 -2.47 -5.55
CA LYS A 21 13.28 -3.65 -5.43
C LYS A 21 12.52 -4.91 -5.07
N ILE A 22 11.47 -4.80 -4.25
CA ILE A 22 10.61 -5.93 -3.92
C ILE A 22 9.78 -6.34 -5.15
N ALA A 23 9.22 -5.40 -5.88
CA ALA A 23 8.48 -5.66 -7.12
C ALA A 23 9.32 -6.40 -8.17
N LYS A 24 10.63 -6.14 -8.21
CA LYS A 24 11.62 -6.81 -9.08
C LYS A 24 12.14 -8.14 -8.51
N GLY A 25 11.72 -8.55 -7.32
CA GLY A 25 12.24 -9.74 -6.63
C GLY A 25 13.67 -9.61 -6.07
N GLU A 26 14.24 -8.41 -6.07
CA GLU A 26 15.61 -8.14 -5.61
C GLU A 26 15.73 -8.06 -4.07
N ARG A 27 14.62 -7.83 -3.39
CA ARG A 27 14.55 -7.70 -1.94
C ARG A 27 13.30 -8.39 -1.38
N PRO A 28 13.40 -8.98 -0.18
CA PRO A 28 12.26 -9.58 0.48
C PRO A 28 11.30 -8.50 1.02
N ALA A 29 10.01 -8.88 1.19
CA ALA A 29 8.96 -7.99 1.68
C ALA A 29 9.26 -7.37 3.05
N PHE A 30 9.93 -8.08 3.95
CA PHE A 30 10.37 -7.52 5.25
C PHE A 30 11.39 -6.39 5.13
N GLY A 31 11.96 -6.14 3.95
CA GLY A 31 12.77 -4.95 3.67
C GLY A 31 12.03 -3.64 3.97
N LEU A 32 10.69 -3.63 3.86
CA LEU A 32 9.85 -2.49 4.23
C LEU A 32 9.97 -2.12 5.72
N ASP A 33 10.22 -3.12 6.60
CA ASP A 33 10.39 -2.87 8.04
C ASP A 33 11.68 -2.10 8.33
N SER A 34 12.74 -2.40 7.57
CA SER A 34 14.01 -1.69 7.71
C SER A 34 13.86 -0.19 7.39
N ILE A 35 13.10 0.13 6.34
CA ILE A 35 12.81 1.53 5.98
C ILE A 35 11.88 2.19 6.99
N ASN A 36 10.89 1.47 7.52
CA ASN A 36 10.04 1.98 8.58
C ASN A 36 10.86 2.37 9.82
N LYS A 37 11.78 1.51 10.24
CA LYS A 37 12.68 1.77 11.36
C LYS A 37 13.64 2.93 11.08
N GLU A 38 14.19 3.02 9.87
CA GLU A 38 14.99 4.17 9.45
C GLU A 38 14.20 5.47 9.54
N ASN A 39 12.96 5.50 9.05
CA ASN A 39 12.11 6.67 9.07
C ASN A 39 11.77 7.14 10.50
N GLU A 40 11.61 6.22 11.46
CA GLU A 40 11.38 6.55 12.88
C GLU A 40 12.57 7.30 13.52
N THR A 41 13.78 7.06 13.04
CA THR A 41 14.97 7.78 13.52
C THR A 41 15.28 9.04 12.71
N ARG A 42 14.96 9.02 11.42
CA ARG A 42 15.26 10.11 10.47
C ARG A 42 14.34 11.31 10.63
N TYR A 43 13.06 11.07 10.89
CA TYR A 43 12.02 12.10 10.89
C TYR A 43 11.43 12.31 12.29
N PRO A 44 10.94 13.53 12.59
CA PRO A 44 10.09 13.75 13.76
C PRO A 44 8.89 12.80 13.78
N LYS A 45 8.44 12.40 14.96
CA LYS A 45 7.41 11.38 15.19
C LYS A 45 6.12 11.57 14.39
N ASN A 46 5.72 12.79 14.14
CA ASN A 46 4.46 13.15 13.47
C ASN A 46 4.64 13.51 11.99
N THR A 47 5.84 13.32 11.42
CA THR A 47 6.08 13.64 10.02
C THR A 47 5.24 12.73 9.13
N ILE A 48 4.46 13.34 8.26
CA ILE A 48 3.63 12.65 7.30
C ILE A 48 4.50 12.15 6.13
N GLN A 49 4.29 10.90 5.74
CA GLN A 49 4.93 10.29 4.57
C GLN A 49 3.93 10.33 3.40
N MET A 50 4.23 11.10 2.37
CA MET A 50 3.40 11.12 1.15
C MET A 50 3.77 9.93 0.26
N TYR A 51 3.17 8.76 0.55
CA TYR A 51 3.44 7.53 -0.18
C TYR A 51 2.85 7.57 -1.59
N PHE A 52 3.55 6.95 -2.54
CA PHE A 52 3.14 6.88 -3.94
C PHE A 52 3.67 5.60 -4.60
N THR A 53 3.01 5.16 -5.66
CA THR A 53 3.52 4.18 -6.62
C THR A 53 4.00 4.86 -7.90
N SER A 54 3.55 6.08 -8.17
CA SER A 54 4.03 6.94 -9.23
C SER A 54 3.88 8.41 -8.85
N ASN A 55 4.62 9.27 -9.51
CA ASN A 55 4.51 10.72 -9.51
C ASN A 55 5.02 11.27 -10.84
N HIS A 56 5.06 12.60 -11.01
CA HIS A 56 5.48 13.23 -12.26
C HIS A 56 6.91 12.85 -12.67
N ASP A 57 7.85 12.73 -11.71
CA ASP A 57 9.23 12.33 -11.99
C ASP A 57 9.30 10.84 -12.35
N GLU A 58 8.72 9.97 -11.52
CA GLU A 58 8.78 8.52 -11.71
C GLU A 58 8.04 8.09 -12.97
N ASN A 59 6.90 8.70 -13.30
CA ASN A 59 6.19 8.41 -14.54
C ASN A 59 7.01 8.83 -15.77
N SER A 60 7.52 10.07 -15.79
CA SER A 60 8.19 10.62 -16.96
C SER A 60 9.58 10.03 -17.19
N TRP A 61 10.34 9.73 -16.11
CA TRP A 61 11.74 9.35 -16.19
C TRP A 61 12.01 7.87 -15.91
N ASN A 62 11.23 7.25 -15.03
CA ASN A 62 11.47 5.89 -14.53
C ASN A 62 10.35 4.89 -14.85
N HIS A 63 9.28 5.31 -15.51
CA HIS A 63 8.17 4.46 -15.98
C HIS A 63 7.49 3.65 -14.87
N ALA A 64 7.27 4.24 -13.69
CA ALA A 64 6.83 3.52 -12.50
C ALA A 64 5.54 2.67 -12.69
N ASP A 65 4.53 3.19 -13.36
CA ASP A 65 3.25 2.46 -13.54
C ASP A 65 3.30 1.34 -14.57
N PHE A 66 4.19 1.42 -15.55
CA PHE A 66 4.26 0.44 -16.63
C PHE A 66 5.59 -0.28 -16.72
N GLY A 67 6.59 0.15 -15.95
CA GLY A 67 7.90 -0.48 -15.85
C GLY A 67 8.15 -1.11 -14.49
N THR A 68 7.85 -0.39 -13.40
CA THR A 68 8.15 -0.83 -12.03
C THR A 68 6.99 -1.61 -11.39
N PHE A 69 5.75 -1.17 -11.59
CA PHE A 69 4.56 -1.80 -11.04
C PHE A 69 3.55 -2.14 -12.15
N PRO A 70 3.92 -3.00 -13.14
CA PRO A 70 3.05 -3.32 -14.26
C PRO A 70 1.89 -4.23 -13.84
N ASN A 71 0.75 -4.10 -14.49
CA ASN A 71 -0.40 -4.98 -14.38
C ASN A 71 -0.85 -5.23 -12.91
N GLU A 72 -0.87 -6.49 -12.47
CA GLU A 72 -1.28 -6.91 -11.12
C GLU A 72 -0.29 -6.48 -10.04
N VAL A 73 0.97 -6.26 -10.37
CA VAL A 73 2.02 -5.80 -9.43
C VAL A 73 1.61 -4.47 -8.78
N HIS A 74 0.93 -3.61 -9.52
CA HIS A 74 0.50 -2.30 -9.02
C HIS A 74 -0.37 -2.38 -7.76
N ALA A 75 -1.34 -3.30 -7.73
CA ALA A 75 -2.41 -3.28 -6.75
C ALA A 75 -1.94 -3.45 -5.29
N PRO A 76 -1.10 -4.45 -4.90
CA PRO A 76 -0.67 -4.59 -3.51
C PRO A 76 0.20 -3.43 -3.04
N PHE A 77 1.03 -2.84 -3.92
CA PHE A 77 1.81 -1.65 -3.56
C PHE A 77 0.94 -0.41 -3.43
N ALA A 78 -0.09 -0.24 -4.26
CA ALA A 78 -1.08 0.82 -4.09
C ALA A 78 -1.86 0.65 -2.78
N VAL A 79 -2.31 -0.56 -2.42
CA VAL A 79 -2.92 -0.84 -1.11
C VAL A 79 -1.98 -0.45 0.03
N PHE A 80 -0.69 -0.81 -0.07
CA PHE A 80 0.32 -0.42 0.91
C PHE A 80 0.39 1.10 1.07
N THR A 81 0.50 1.86 -0.02
CA THR A 81 0.59 3.34 0.04
C THR A 81 -0.64 3.97 0.68
N GLN A 82 -1.82 3.40 0.44
CA GLN A 82 -3.10 3.92 0.94
C GLN A 82 -3.37 3.59 2.42
N THR A 83 -2.74 2.55 2.96
CA THR A 83 -3.08 2.01 4.29
C THR A 83 -1.93 2.07 5.30
N MET A 84 -0.72 2.43 4.88
CA MET A 84 0.46 2.46 5.75
C MET A 84 0.39 3.56 6.82
N LYS A 85 1.17 3.41 7.90
CA LYS A 85 1.25 4.38 9.00
C LYS A 85 1.84 5.72 8.55
N ASN A 86 1.45 6.79 9.23
CA ASN A 86 1.90 8.16 8.95
C ASN A 86 1.71 8.56 7.48
N SER A 87 0.79 7.93 6.76
CA SER A 87 0.65 8.10 5.33
C SER A 87 -0.39 9.15 4.94
N VAL A 88 -0.03 9.94 3.95
CA VAL A 88 -0.98 10.57 3.03
C VAL A 88 -0.62 10.05 1.65
N PRO A 89 -1.50 9.29 1.01
CA PRO A 89 -1.20 8.71 -0.29
C PRO A 89 -1.34 9.74 -1.40
N LEU A 90 -0.42 9.67 -2.36
CA LEU A 90 -0.52 10.38 -3.62
C LEU A 90 -0.97 9.41 -4.70
N ILE A 91 -2.02 9.77 -5.43
CA ILE A 91 -2.43 9.12 -6.66
C ILE A 91 -2.08 10.08 -7.79
N TYR A 92 -1.16 9.67 -8.66
CA TYR A 92 -0.76 10.48 -9.80
C TYR A 92 -1.81 10.39 -10.92
N SER A 93 -2.01 11.49 -11.61
CA SER A 93 -3.00 11.58 -12.70
C SER A 93 -2.81 10.47 -13.73
N GLY A 94 -3.89 9.78 -14.07
CA GLY A 94 -3.90 8.68 -15.03
C GLY A 94 -3.72 7.29 -14.43
N GLN A 95 -3.43 7.16 -13.13
CA GLN A 95 -3.34 5.85 -12.48
C GLN A 95 -4.68 5.12 -12.42
N GLU A 96 -5.78 5.87 -12.38
CA GLU A 96 -7.15 5.35 -12.40
C GLU A 96 -7.59 4.80 -13.75
N GLU A 97 -6.95 5.24 -14.84
CA GLU A 97 -7.27 4.76 -16.22
C GLU A 97 -6.81 3.33 -16.51
N PRO A 98 -5.60 2.79 -16.35
CA PRO A 98 -4.25 3.34 -16.19
C PRO A 98 -3.63 3.88 -17.48
N VAL A 99 -2.95 5.00 -17.40
CA VAL A 99 -2.16 5.55 -18.51
C VAL A 99 -0.79 4.88 -18.50
N LEU A 100 -0.62 3.85 -19.34
CA LEU A 100 0.60 3.01 -19.37
C LEU A 100 1.65 3.54 -20.36
N ARG A 101 1.98 4.82 -20.25
CA ARG A 101 3.04 5.47 -21.02
C ARG A 101 3.70 6.58 -20.21
N ALA A 102 4.91 6.95 -20.59
CA ALA A 102 5.52 8.16 -20.07
C ALA A 102 4.72 9.40 -20.50
N ILE A 103 4.44 10.26 -19.54
CA ILE A 103 3.82 11.56 -19.78
C ILE A 103 4.97 12.56 -19.94
N LYS A 104 4.88 13.41 -20.97
CA LYS A 104 5.90 14.43 -21.22
C LYS A 104 6.02 15.38 -20.03
N PHE A 105 7.25 15.61 -19.59
CA PHE A 105 7.47 16.38 -18.38
C PHE A 105 7.32 17.89 -18.60
N PHE A 106 7.82 18.41 -19.74
CA PHE A 106 7.87 19.85 -20.02
C PHE A 106 6.83 20.33 -21.03
N ASP A 107 6.20 19.41 -21.74
CA ASP A 107 5.24 19.75 -22.80
C ASP A 107 3.80 19.44 -22.35
N LYS A 108 2.84 20.12 -22.99
CA LYS A 108 1.44 19.72 -22.87
C LYS A 108 1.26 18.31 -23.40
N ASP A 109 0.80 17.40 -22.57
CA ASP A 109 0.55 16.01 -22.93
C ASP A 109 -0.81 15.57 -22.39
N PRO A 110 -1.89 15.70 -23.20
CA PRO A 110 -3.23 15.35 -22.76
C PRO A 110 -3.35 13.83 -22.53
N MET A 111 -3.93 13.47 -21.39
CA MET A 111 -4.30 12.10 -21.08
C MET A 111 -5.76 11.85 -21.49
N GLU A 112 -5.99 10.68 -22.05
CA GLU A 112 -7.36 10.24 -22.37
C GLU A 112 -7.83 9.28 -21.27
N PHE A 113 -9.02 9.59 -20.73
CA PHE A 113 -9.71 8.75 -19.77
C PHE A 113 -10.89 8.09 -20.47
N LYS A 114 -10.81 6.78 -20.74
CA LYS A 114 -11.80 6.03 -21.53
C LYS A 114 -12.46 4.90 -20.75
N ASN A 115 -11.67 4.15 -19.98
CA ASN A 115 -12.10 2.91 -19.38
C ASN A 115 -12.12 2.96 -17.86
N LEU A 116 -11.32 3.82 -17.23
CA LEU A 116 -11.21 4.01 -15.78
C LEU A 116 -11.08 2.66 -15.02
N GLN A 117 -10.22 1.76 -15.54
CA GLN A 117 -10.13 0.37 -15.09
C GLN A 117 -9.82 0.22 -13.60
N ARG A 118 -9.12 1.20 -13.00
CA ARG A 118 -8.77 1.21 -11.58
C ARG A 118 -9.60 2.19 -10.75
N GLU A 119 -10.63 2.82 -11.33
CA GLU A 119 -11.48 3.77 -10.60
C GLU A 119 -12.08 3.15 -9.36
N ASN A 120 -12.77 2.02 -9.49
CA ASN A 120 -13.39 1.33 -8.36
C ASN A 120 -12.38 0.88 -7.30
N PHE A 121 -11.20 0.45 -7.73
CA PHE A 121 -10.10 0.08 -6.82
C PHE A 121 -9.68 1.28 -5.96
N TYR A 122 -9.38 2.42 -6.57
CA TYR A 122 -8.97 3.62 -5.83
C TYR A 122 -10.13 4.22 -5.03
N LYS A 123 -11.34 4.23 -5.58
CA LYS A 123 -12.55 4.68 -4.88
C LYS A 123 -12.79 3.89 -3.59
N THR A 124 -12.61 2.57 -3.64
CA THR A 124 -12.71 1.71 -2.46
C THR A 124 -11.69 2.10 -1.38
N LEU A 125 -10.42 2.27 -1.76
CA LEU A 125 -9.36 2.65 -0.83
C LEU A 125 -9.55 4.04 -0.25
N LEU A 126 -9.91 5.03 -1.08
CA LEU A 126 -10.14 6.41 -0.63
C LEU A 126 -11.37 6.52 0.29
N ASN A 127 -12.45 5.80 -0.03
CA ASN A 127 -13.63 5.75 0.83
C ASN A 127 -13.34 5.05 2.15
N LEU A 128 -12.57 3.94 2.13
CA LEU A 128 -12.09 3.29 3.34
C LEU A 128 -11.31 4.28 4.21
N ARG A 129 -10.36 4.98 3.61
CA ARG A 129 -9.54 5.95 4.32
C ARG A 129 -10.36 7.10 4.91
N LYS A 130 -11.39 7.56 4.20
CA LYS A 130 -12.29 8.62 4.66
C LYS A 130 -13.16 8.19 5.84
N ARG A 131 -13.68 6.95 5.82
CA ARG A 131 -14.65 6.48 6.84
C ARG A 131 -14.01 5.81 8.05
N ASN A 132 -12.77 5.27 7.92
CA ASN A 132 -12.15 4.47 8.98
C ASN A 132 -10.95 5.17 9.60
N ILE A 133 -11.13 5.62 10.85
CA ILE A 133 -10.11 6.36 11.60
C ILE A 133 -8.83 5.54 11.87
N ALA A 134 -8.87 4.21 11.76
CA ALA A 134 -7.69 3.36 11.85
C ALA A 134 -6.66 3.63 10.74
N LEU A 135 -7.05 4.34 9.66
CA LEU A 135 -6.15 4.80 8.61
C LEU A 135 -5.65 6.23 8.78
N SER A 136 -6.02 6.93 9.86
CA SER A 136 -5.44 8.24 10.15
C SER A 136 -3.92 8.13 10.37
N ALA A 137 -3.19 9.21 10.12
CA ALA A 137 -1.73 9.21 10.19
C ALA A 137 -1.19 8.74 11.56
N ASN A 138 -1.87 9.13 12.64
CA ASN A 138 -1.49 8.82 14.02
C ASN A 138 -2.13 7.52 14.59
N ALA A 139 -2.77 6.70 13.75
CA ALA A 139 -3.25 5.39 14.19
C ALA A 139 -2.08 4.43 14.41
N SER A 140 -2.26 3.44 15.29
CA SER A 140 -1.24 2.44 15.57
C SER A 140 -0.89 1.63 14.32
N PHE A 141 0.28 1.03 14.34
CA PHE A 141 0.74 0.08 13.35
C PHE A 141 1.37 -1.10 14.06
N LYS A 142 0.93 -2.30 13.72
CA LYS A 142 1.52 -3.54 14.24
C LYS A 142 1.69 -4.52 13.09
N LYS A 143 2.92 -4.97 12.85
CA LYS A 143 3.17 -6.07 11.92
C LYS A 143 2.55 -7.35 12.42
N VAL A 144 2.02 -8.16 11.50
CA VAL A 144 1.40 -9.47 11.79
C VAL A 144 2.07 -10.52 10.89
N GLN A 145 2.43 -11.66 11.47
CA GLN A 145 2.94 -12.77 10.70
C GLN A 145 1.79 -13.71 10.34
N VAL A 146 1.55 -13.89 9.04
CA VAL A 146 0.49 -14.77 8.53
C VAL A 146 0.97 -15.73 7.43
N GLY A 147 2.26 -15.69 7.08
CA GLY A 147 2.86 -16.52 6.03
C GLY A 147 4.38 -16.29 5.96
N ASP A 148 4.98 -16.61 4.82
CA ASP A 148 6.41 -16.35 4.59
C ASP A 148 6.68 -14.84 4.48
N GLU A 149 7.35 -14.27 5.47
CA GLU A 149 7.67 -12.84 5.53
C GLU A 149 8.61 -12.35 4.43
N LYS A 150 9.22 -13.26 3.67
CA LYS A 150 10.00 -12.87 2.49
C LYS A 150 9.12 -12.31 1.39
N VAL A 151 7.86 -12.75 1.32
CA VAL A 151 6.93 -12.42 0.23
C VAL A 151 5.56 -11.94 0.72
N ILE A 152 5.14 -12.30 1.93
CA ILE A 152 3.91 -11.83 2.55
C ILE A 152 4.22 -10.67 3.51
N TYR A 153 3.54 -9.55 3.29
CA TYR A 153 3.60 -8.41 4.19
C TYR A 153 2.22 -8.14 4.78
N ALA A 154 2.07 -8.34 6.08
CA ALA A 154 0.80 -8.16 6.75
C ALA A 154 0.93 -7.29 8.00
N TYR A 155 -0.08 -6.47 8.26
CA TYR A 155 -0.11 -5.56 9.41
C TYR A 155 -1.53 -5.17 9.78
N THR A 156 -1.69 -4.72 11.01
CA THR A 156 -2.89 -4.04 11.47
C THR A 156 -2.66 -2.56 11.67
N ARG A 157 -3.72 -1.80 11.44
CA ARG A 157 -3.87 -0.41 11.85
C ARG A 157 -5.04 -0.35 12.81
N GLU A 158 -4.86 0.38 13.91
CA GLU A 158 -5.91 0.49 14.93
C GLU A 158 -5.93 1.89 15.54
N LYS A 159 -7.12 2.42 15.70
CA LYS A 159 -7.38 3.64 16.45
C LYS A 159 -8.78 3.61 17.03
N GLU A 160 -8.89 3.95 18.34
CA GLU A 160 -10.14 3.84 19.07
C GLU A 160 -10.68 2.40 19.00
N ASN A 161 -11.92 2.22 18.56
CA ASN A 161 -12.56 0.91 18.40
C ASN A 161 -12.55 0.41 16.93
N LYS A 162 -11.75 1.04 16.05
CA LYS A 162 -11.63 0.64 14.65
C LYS A 162 -10.30 -0.04 14.40
N LYS A 163 -10.36 -1.15 13.66
CA LYS A 163 -9.20 -1.94 13.27
C LYS A 163 -9.27 -2.31 11.80
N ILE A 164 -8.13 -2.29 11.14
CA ILE A 164 -7.93 -2.78 9.77
C ILE A 164 -6.82 -3.82 9.79
N LEU A 165 -7.03 -4.94 9.12
CA LEU A 165 -6.00 -5.91 8.76
C LEU A 165 -5.72 -5.81 7.27
N VAL A 166 -4.46 -5.69 6.92
CA VAL A 166 -3.96 -5.69 5.54
C VAL A 166 -3.02 -6.87 5.35
N ILE A 167 -3.23 -7.67 4.30
CA ILE A 167 -2.37 -8.79 3.91
C ILE A 167 -2.03 -8.61 2.43
N LEU A 168 -0.73 -8.60 2.12
CA LEU A 168 -0.20 -8.37 0.78
C LEU A 168 0.70 -9.54 0.39
N ASN A 169 0.43 -10.15 -0.76
CA ASN A 169 1.39 -11.02 -1.43
C ASN A 169 2.22 -10.17 -2.40
N LEU A 170 3.48 -9.94 -2.05
CA LEU A 170 4.42 -9.13 -2.84
C LEU A 170 5.31 -10.01 -3.71
N SER A 171 4.72 -11.07 -4.31
CA SER A 171 5.43 -12.00 -5.19
C SER A 171 4.57 -12.48 -6.36
N GLU A 172 5.23 -12.99 -7.36
CA GLU A 172 4.62 -13.58 -8.56
C GLU A 172 4.04 -15.00 -8.35
N ASN A 173 4.18 -15.57 -7.14
CA ASN A 173 3.71 -16.89 -6.82
C ASN A 173 2.52 -16.86 -5.86
N GLU A 174 1.62 -17.82 -6.00
CA GLU A 174 0.57 -18.07 -5.01
C GLU A 174 1.22 -18.44 -3.67
N GLN A 175 0.71 -17.90 -2.59
CA GLN A 175 1.23 -18.14 -1.25
C GLN A 175 0.15 -18.73 -0.34
N VAL A 176 0.58 -19.53 0.63
CA VAL A 176 -0.29 -20.02 1.71
C VAL A 176 -0.17 -19.08 2.90
N ILE A 177 -1.31 -18.64 3.40
CA ILE A 177 -1.40 -17.79 4.60
C ILE A 177 -2.26 -18.43 5.66
N LYS A 178 -1.95 -18.11 6.94
CA LYS A 178 -2.67 -18.60 8.12
C LYS A 178 -2.67 -17.53 9.21
N ILE A 179 -3.83 -17.16 9.68
CA ILE A 179 -3.96 -16.20 10.78
C ILE A 179 -3.89 -16.98 12.10
N THR A 180 -2.92 -16.67 12.94
CA THR A 180 -2.72 -17.30 14.26
C THR A 180 -2.99 -16.35 15.44
N ASP A 181 -2.97 -15.03 15.19
CA ASP A 181 -3.30 -14.03 16.21
C ASP A 181 -4.80 -14.08 16.53
N LYS A 182 -5.13 -14.50 17.74
CA LYS A 182 -6.54 -14.65 18.21
C LYS A 182 -7.34 -13.35 18.14
N ASN A 183 -6.67 -12.19 18.18
CA ASN A 183 -7.32 -10.88 18.08
C ASN A 183 -7.77 -10.54 16.64
N LEU A 184 -7.42 -11.37 15.66
CA LEU A 184 -7.76 -11.23 14.25
C LEU A 184 -8.73 -12.32 13.77
N ILE A 185 -9.11 -13.23 14.65
CA ILE A 185 -10.06 -14.32 14.37
C ILE A 185 -11.47 -13.83 14.69
N GLY A 186 -12.41 -14.16 13.83
CA GLY A 186 -13.83 -13.82 13.97
C GLY A 186 -14.39 -13.08 12.78
N LYS A 187 -15.48 -12.38 12.99
CA LYS A 187 -16.14 -11.61 11.93
C LYS A 187 -15.30 -10.41 11.51
N ALA A 188 -15.12 -10.27 10.22
CA ALA A 188 -14.48 -9.13 9.59
C ALA A 188 -15.17 -8.83 8.26
N HIS A 189 -15.18 -7.56 7.86
CA HIS A 189 -15.72 -7.14 6.58
C HIS A 189 -14.60 -7.02 5.56
N ASN A 190 -14.67 -7.78 4.46
CA ASN A 190 -13.71 -7.65 3.37
C ASN A 190 -14.04 -6.41 2.53
N VAL A 191 -13.12 -5.48 2.50
CA VAL A 191 -13.30 -4.14 1.92
C VAL A 191 -13.52 -4.15 0.41
N PHE A 192 -12.93 -5.12 -0.31
CA PHE A 192 -12.96 -5.14 -1.77
C PHE A 192 -14.12 -5.93 -2.38
N ASN A 193 -14.62 -6.92 -1.67
CA ASN A 193 -15.79 -7.68 -2.13
C ASN A 193 -17.06 -7.37 -1.33
N GLU A 194 -16.95 -6.46 -0.36
CA GLU A 194 -18.05 -5.98 0.50
C GLU A 194 -18.81 -7.10 1.23
N LYS A 195 -18.09 -8.19 1.59
CA LYS A 195 -18.70 -9.35 2.26
C LYS A 195 -18.22 -9.49 3.69
N GLU A 196 -19.14 -9.84 4.56
CA GLU A 196 -18.84 -10.39 5.87
C GLU A 196 -18.08 -11.71 5.70
N THR A 197 -16.96 -11.84 6.40
CA THR A 197 -16.08 -13.01 6.35
C THR A 197 -15.75 -13.41 7.77
N ILE A 198 -15.69 -14.71 8.02
CA ILE A 198 -15.17 -15.25 9.28
C ILE A 198 -13.72 -15.63 9.04
N LEU A 199 -12.81 -14.85 9.62
CA LEU A 199 -11.39 -15.18 9.63
C LEU A 199 -11.15 -16.25 10.70
N ASP A 200 -10.46 -17.31 10.34
CA ASP A 200 -10.14 -18.44 11.19
C ASP A 200 -8.66 -18.84 11.08
N THR A 201 -8.30 -19.93 11.77
CA THR A 201 -6.93 -20.46 11.78
C THR A 201 -6.62 -21.40 10.62
N LYS A 202 -7.55 -21.61 9.68
CA LYS A 202 -7.30 -22.47 8.53
C LYS A 202 -6.34 -21.81 7.55
N GLU A 203 -5.57 -22.65 6.91
CA GLU A 203 -4.73 -22.21 5.79
C GLU A 203 -5.61 -21.83 4.60
N ARG A 204 -5.23 -20.74 3.93
CA ARG A 204 -5.86 -20.32 2.69
C ARG A 204 -4.81 -19.76 1.73
N LYS A 205 -5.15 -19.72 0.47
CA LYS A 205 -4.28 -19.26 -0.60
C LYS A 205 -4.54 -17.78 -0.91
N ILE A 206 -3.48 -17.06 -1.14
CA ILE A 206 -3.51 -15.70 -1.68
C ILE A 206 -2.79 -15.73 -3.04
N LYS A 207 -3.49 -15.25 -4.08
CA LYS A 207 -2.98 -15.26 -5.45
C LYS A 207 -1.69 -14.44 -5.61
N PRO A 208 -0.92 -14.65 -6.69
CA PRO A 208 0.19 -13.76 -7.05
C PRO A 208 -0.24 -12.31 -7.03
N TRP A 209 0.58 -11.42 -6.44
CA TRP A 209 0.29 -9.99 -6.28
C TRP A 209 -1.09 -9.71 -5.67
N GLY A 210 -1.60 -10.69 -4.90
CA GLY A 210 -2.89 -10.59 -4.23
C GLY A 210 -2.83 -9.70 -2.99
N TYR A 211 -4.00 -9.19 -2.63
CA TYR A 211 -4.15 -8.37 -1.43
C TYR A 211 -5.51 -8.63 -0.78
N GLU A 212 -5.55 -8.52 0.52
CA GLU A 212 -6.76 -8.60 1.33
C GLU A 212 -6.76 -7.46 2.33
N VAL A 213 -7.91 -6.80 2.48
CA VAL A 213 -8.11 -5.73 3.46
C VAL A 213 -9.42 -5.99 4.19
N TYR A 214 -9.34 -6.05 5.52
CA TYR A 214 -10.47 -6.34 6.39
C TYR A 214 -10.68 -5.23 7.42
N GLU A 215 -11.95 -4.87 7.65
CA GLU A 215 -12.41 -4.00 8.74
C GLU A 215 -13.03 -4.84 9.85
N TYR A 216 -12.77 -4.42 11.12
CA TYR A 216 -13.38 -4.98 12.34
C TYR A 216 -14.18 -3.91 13.07
#